data_6f423bdc63408429e47a0119dce0e206
#
_entry.id   6f423bdc63408429e47a0119dce0e206
#
_cell.length_a   1.000
_cell.length_b   1.000
_cell.length_c   1.000
_cell.angle_alpha   90.00
_cell.angle_beta   90.00
_cell.angle_gamma   90.00
#
_symmetry.space_group_name_H-M   'P 1'
#
loop_
_entity.id
_entity.type
_entity.pdbx_description
1 polymer ?
#
loop_
_entity_poly.entity_id
_entity_poly.type
_entity_poly.pdbx_seq_one_letter_code
_entity_poly.pdbx_strand_id
1 'polypeptide(L)'
;YGNQEQQQRFLPDIRDRKVNWCQGYSEPNAGSDLANLKTKAELSADGSHYVVNGTKIWTTLAHIADWIFCLTRTDDSGKKQDGVTFLLIPMKQEGIEVKPIITLGGAHSVNMVYLTDVKVPVENRVGEEGKAWTYAKGLLAHERTGLAGISRSLVALEKLRKQAGTVTRGNGSLLDDPSYRSKLAELEVDLMATEFTELRSLASAASGAEPGPCLLYTSPSPRDVST
;
A
#
# COMPACT_ATOMS: atom_id res chain seq x y z
N TYR A 1 -15.24 3.74 -8.21
CA TYR A 1 -15.26 3.21 -9.59
C TYR A 1 -16.04 1.90 -9.70
N GLY A 2 -16.21 1.15 -8.61
CA GLY A 2 -17.09 -0.02 -8.58
C GLY A 2 -18.55 0.36 -8.83
N ASN A 3 -19.27 -0.49 -9.58
CA ASN A 3 -20.70 -0.32 -9.82
C ASN A 3 -21.52 -0.62 -8.55
N GLN A 4 -22.82 -0.38 -8.61
CA GLN A 4 -23.70 -0.54 -7.46
C GLN A 4 -23.75 -1.99 -6.92
N GLU A 5 -23.72 -2.98 -7.79
CA GLU A 5 -23.71 -4.40 -7.41
C GLU A 5 -22.42 -4.78 -6.69
N GLN A 6 -21.27 -4.33 -7.19
CA GLN A 6 -19.98 -4.52 -6.53
C GLN A 6 -19.93 -3.82 -5.17
N GLN A 7 -20.45 -2.60 -5.07
CA GLN A 7 -20.50 -1.88 -3.79
C GLN A 7 -21.35 -2.63 -2.77
N GLN A 8 -22.54 -3.09 -3.17
CA GLN A 8 -23.43 -3.86 -2.29
C GLN A 8 -22.84 -5.21 -1.89
N ARG A 9 -22.12 -5.87 -2.78
CA ARG A 9 -21.50 -7.16 -2.53
C ARG A 9 -20.28 -7.08 -1.61
N PHE A 10 -19.41 -6.10 -1.80
CA PHE A 10 -18.10 -6.09 -1.16
C PHE A 10 -17.98 -5.13 0.03
N LEU A 11 -18.58 -3.93 -0.04
CA LEU A 11 -18.36 -2.91 0.99
C LEU A 11 -18.86 -3.29 2.39
N PRO A 12 -20.00 -3.98 2.58
CA PRO A 12 -20.43 -4.39 3.91
C PRO A 12 -19.42 -5.31 4.61
N ASP A 13 -18.92 -6.31 3.91
CA ASP A 13 -17.97 -7.28 4.48
C ASP A 13 -16.58 -6.67 4.72
N ILE A 14 -16.16 -5.71 3.89
CA ILE A 14 -14.94 -4.92 4.11
C ILE A 14 -15.10 -4.07 5.37
N ARG A 15 -16.20 -3.32 5.51
CA ARG A 15 -16.50 -2.47 6.67
C ARG A 15 -16.53 -3.28 7.96
N ASP A 16 -17.18 -4.44 7.92
CA ASP A 16 -17.37 -5.32 9.07
C ASP A 16 -16.14 -6.22 9.33
N ARG A 17 -15.07 -6.09 8.53
CA ARG A 17 -13.82 -6.89 8.62
C ARG A 17 -14.05 -8.40 8.54
N LYS A 18 -15.03 -8.84 7.76
CA LYS A 18 -15.34 -10.25 7.53
C LYS A 18 -14.47 -10.88 6.46
N VAL A 19 -13.91 -10.05 5.56
CA VAL A 19 -13.04 -10.46 4.46
C VAL A 19 -11.73 -9.67 4.49
N ASN A 20 -10.63 -10.36 4.18
CA ASN A 20 -9.31 -9.77 4.05
C ASN A 20 -8.99 -9.54 2.58
N TRP A 21 -8.46 -8.36 2.28
CA TRP A 21 -8.04 -7.98 0.94
C TRP A 21 -6.53 -7.77 0.87
N CYS A 22 -5.93 -8.16 -0.23
CA CYS A 22 -4.55 -7.81 -0.54
C CYS A 22 -4.45 -7.09 -1.89
N GLN A 23 -3.32 -6.40 -2.08
CA GLN A 23 -3.06 -5.55 -3.25
C GLN A 23 -2.11 -6.23 -4.22
N GLY A 24 -2.56 -6.48 -5.44
CA GLY A 24 -1.79 -7.08 -6.52
C GLY A 24 -1.32 -6.04 -7.54
N TYR A 25 -0.39 -5.16 -7.14
CA TYR A 25 0.16 -4.12 -8.02
C TYR A 25 1.54 -4.49 -8.53
N SER A 26 2.54 -4.48 -7.65
CA SER A 26 3.94 -4.69 -8.00
C SER A 26 4.22 -6.06 -8.60
N GLU A 27 5.13 -6.10 -9.56
CA GLU A 27 5.67 -7.31 -10.18
C GLU A 27 7.20 -7.32 -10.05
N PRO A 28 7.88 -8.46 -10.24
CA PRO A 28 9.34 -8.53 -10.13
C PRO A 28 10.09 -7.46 -10.93
N ASN A 29 9.53 -7.04 -12.08
CA ASN A 29 10.12 -6.02 -12.97
C ASN A 29 9.26 -4.75 -13.11
N ALA A 30 8.23 -4.57 -12.28
CA ALA A 30 7.32 -3.43 -12.31
C ALA A 30 6.93 -3.00 -10.90
N GLY A 31 7.79 -2.23 -10.26
CA GLY A 31 7.56 -1.57 -8.97
C GLY A 31 7.35 -0.07 -9.18
N SER A 32 8.41 0.73 -9.14
CA SER A 32 8.34 2.17 -9.42
C SER A 32 7.84 2.47 -10.84
N ASP A 33 8.22 1.66 -11.83
CA ASP A 33 7.63 1.67 -13.19
C ASP A 33 6.44 0.70 -13.24
N LEU A 34 5.40 1.00 -12.44
CA LEU A 34 4.20 0.16 -12.36
C LEU A 34 3.48 0.04 -13.71
N ALA A 35 3.54 1.05 -14.56
CA ALA A 35 2.95 1.00 -15.90
C ALA A 35 3.53 -0.11 -16.78
N ASN A 36 4.70 -0.65 -16.43
CA ASN A 36 5.35 -1.74 -17.13
C ASN A 36 4.89 -3.14 -16.68
N LEU A 37 3.79 -3.23 -15.92
CA LEU A 37 3.23 -4.50 -15.46
C LEU A 37 2.90 -5.43 -16.65
N LYS A 38 3.10 -6.75 -16.43
CA LYS A 38 2.99 -7.79 -17.44
C LYS A 38 1.98 -8.88 -17.09
N THR A 39 1.42 -8.89 -15.89
CA THR A 39 0.33 -9.81 -15.54
C THR A 39 -0.80 -9.62 -16.54
N LYS A 40 -1.03 -10.62 -17.38
CA LYS A 40 -1.94 -10.55 -18.53
C LYS A 40 -3.34 -11.02 -18.13
N ALA A 41 -4.36 -10.41 -18.70
CA ALA A 41 -5.74 -10.86 -18.59
C ALA A 41 -6.35 -10.89 -19.99
N GLU A 42 -6.67 -12.07 -20.47
CA GLU A 42 -7.28 -12.30 -21.77
C GLU A 42 -8.75 -12.63 -21.60
N LEU A 43 -9.61 -11.93 -22.32
CA LEU A 43 -11.04 -12.21 -22.31
C LEU A 43 -11.29 -13.56 -23.00
N SER A 44 -12.07 -14.44 -22.37
CA SER A 44 -12.48 -15.72 -22.95
C SER A 44 -13.30 -15.50 -24.24
N ALA A 45 -13.32 -16.49 -25.09
CA ALA A 45 -14.00 -16.40 -26.39
C ALA A 45 -15.52 -16.16 -26.28
N ASP A 46 -16.14 -16.61 -25.17
CA ASP A 46 -17.54 -16.39 -24.85
C ASP A 46 -17.82 -15.07 -24.12
N GLY A 47 -16.75 -14.32 -23.79
CA GLY A 47 -16.86 -13.05 -23.09
C GLY A 47 -17.26 -13.14 -21.60
N SER A 48 -17.29 -14.33 -21.02
CA SER A 48 -17.80 -14.53 -19.66
C SER A 48 -16.76 -14.25 -18.57
N HIS A 49 -15.48 -14.44 -18.85
CA HIS A 49 -14.42 -14.29 -17.86
C HIS A 49 -13.08 -13.89 -18.50
N TYR A 50 -12.19 -13.38 -17.68
CA TYR A 50 -10.77 -13.21 -18.02
C TYR A 50 -9.97 -14.42 -17.58
N VAL A 51 -8.99 -14.82 -18.38
CA VAL A 51 -7.94 -15.77 -18.01
C VAL A 51 -6.70 -14.97 -17.64
N VAL A 52 -6.29 -15.07 -16.36
CA VAL A 52 -5.22 -14.23 -15.81
C VAL A 52 -3.95 -15.04 -15.58
N ASN A 53 -2.85 -14.54 -16.16
CA ASN A 53 -1.52 -15.15 -16.04
C ASN A 53 -0.47 -14.10 -15.64
N GLY A 54 0.34 -14.39 -14.61
CA GLY A 54 1.40 -13.50 -14.19
C GLY A 54 1.88 -13.73 -12.77
N THR A 55 2.67 -12.79 -12.26
CA THR A 55 3.24 -12.88 -10.91
C THR A 55 3.21 -11.52 -10.24
N LYS A 56 2.66 -11.46 -9.03
CA LYS A 56 2.71 -10.29 -8.15
C LYS A 56 3.71 -10.50 -7.04
N ILE A 57 4.35 -9.41 -6.60
CA ILE A 57 5.37 -9.44 -5.54
C ILE A 57 5.09 -8.37 -4.49
N TRP A 58 5.64 -8.57 -3.31
CA TRP A 58 5.46 -7.69 -2.14
C TRP A 58 4.00 -7.57 -1.70
N THR A 59 3.19 -8.57 -2.03
CA THR A 59 1.76 -8.60 -1.71
C THR A 59 1.57 -8.86 -0.21
N THR A 60 1.29 -7.79 0.53
CA THR A 60 1.11 -7.84 1.98
C THR A 60 -0.11 -8.69 2.32
N LEU A 61 0.05 -9.62 3.28
CA LEU A 61 -0.99 -10.49 3.81
C LEU A 61 -1.69 -11.41 2.77
N ALA A 62 -1.12 -11.63 1.58
CA ALA A 62 -1.74 -12.49 0.56
C ALA A 62 -2.03 -13.92 1.07
N HIS A 63 -1.24 -14.43 2.01
CA HIS A 63 -1.41 -15.78 2.59
C HIS A 63 -2.66 -15.94 3.46
N ILE A 64 -3.29 -14.84 3.89
CA ILE A 64 -4.54 -14.84 4.65
C ILE A 64 -5.66 -14.08 3.96
N ALA A 65 -5.40 -13.51 2.79
CA ALA A 65 -6.38 -12.74 2.05
C ALA A 65 -7.45 -13.65 1.42
N ASP A 66 -8.69 -13.19 1.42
CA ASP A 66 -9.80 -13.81 0.72
C ASP A 66 -9.91 -13.30 -0.72
N TRP A 67 -9.48 -12.06 -0.94
CA TRP A 67 -9.54 -11.37 -2.23
C TRP A 67 -8.25 -10.60 -2.52
N ILE A 68 -7.89 -10.50 -3.79
CA ILE A 68 -6.86 -9.60 -4.29
C ILE A 68 -7.47 -8.62 -5.29
N PHE A 69 -7.23 -7.32 -5.08
CA PHE A 69 -7.49 -6.34 -6.13
C PHE A 69 -6.22 -6.17 -6.97
N CYS A 70 -6.35 -6.52 -8.24
CA CYS A 70 -5.21 -6.78 -9.11
C CYS A 70 -5.21 -5.89 -10.35
N LEU A 71 -4.07 -5.25 -10.64
CA LEU A 71 -3.84 -4.60 -11.91
C LEU A 71 -3.33 -5.62 -12.91
N THR A 72 -4.00 -5.70 -14.06
CA THR A 72 -3.67 -6.63 -15.14
C THR A 72 -3.58 -5.91 -16.48
N ARG A 73 -2.87 -6.50 -17.43
CA ARG A 73 -2.74 -6.00 -18.80
C ARG A 73 -3.77 -6.71 -19.71
N THR A 74 -4.71 -5.95 -20.25
CA THR A 74 -5.68 -6.44 -21.25
C THR A 74 -5.34 -6.00 -22.67
N ASP A 75 -4.59 -4.90 -22.81
CA ASP A 75 -4.12 -4.39 -24.10
C ASP A 75 -2.71 -3.81 -23.95
N ASP A 76 -1.84 -4.09 -24.92
CA ASP A 76 -0.46 -3.60 -25.01
C ASP A 76 -0.16 -2.83 -26.31
N SER A 77 -1.18 -2.55 -27.11
CA SER A 77 -1.06 -1.88 -28.40
C SER A 77 -0.78 -0.39 -28.31
N GLY A 78 -1.09 0.23 -27.15
CA GLY A 78 -0.99 1.67 -26.91
C GLY A 78 0.11 2.09 -25.94
N LYS A 79 -0.14 3.19 -25.22
CA LYS A 79 0.73 3.62 -24.13
C LYS A 79 0.64 2.62 -22.98
N LYS A 80 1.74 2.42 -22.22
CA LYS A 80 1.79 1.50 -21.09
C LYS A 80 0.71 1.75 -20.02
N GLN A 81 0.28 2.99 -19.88
CA GLN A 81 -0.79 3.39 -18.96
C GLN A 81 -2.19 3.03 -19.46
N ASP A 82 -2.36 2.95 -20.78
CA ASP A 82 -3.57 2.46 -21.40
C ASP A 82 -3.54 0.93 -21.44
N GLY A 83 -4.70 0.29 -21.45
CA GLY A 83 -4.78 -1.18 -21.47
C GLY A 83 -4.51 -1.85 -20.11
N VAL A 84 -4.43 -1.09 -19.01
CA VAL A 84 -4.42 -1.65 -17.66
C VAL A 84 -5.86 -1.78 -17.16
N THR A 85 -6.21 -2.97 -16.66
CA THR A 85 -7.55 -3.31 -16.16
C THR A 85 -7.49 -3.73 -14.71
N PHE A 86 -8.51 -3.37 -13.93
CA PHE A 86 -8.61 -3.64 -12.51
C PHE A 86 -9.56 -4.80 -12.25
N LEU A 87 -9.06 -5.90 -11.71
CA LEU A 87 -9.82 -7.11 -11.45
C LEU A 87 -9.86 -7.44 -9.95
N LEU A 88 -11.02 -7.89 -9.48
CA LEU A 88 -11.21 -8.44 -8.14
C LEU A 88 -11.17 -9.97 -8.25
N ILE A 89 -10.15 -10.58 -7.66
CA ILE A 89 -9.87 -12.00 -7.82
C ILE A 89 -10.01 -12.70 -6.46
N PRO A 90 -10.87 -13.72 -6.32
CA PRO A 90 -10.90 -14.52 -5.11
C PRO A 90 -9.59 -15.31 -4.98
N MET A 91 -8.96 -15.29 -3.79
CA MET A 91 -7.66 -15.92 -3.57
C MET A 91 -7.73 -17.45 -3.43
N LYS A 92 -8.89 -17.98 -3.02
CA LYS A 92 -9.09 -19.41 -2.81
C LYS A 92 -9.68 -20.05 -4.08
N GLN A 93 -8.87 -20.17 -5.13
CA GLN A 93 -9.26 -20.86 -6.37
C GLN A 93 -8.06 -21.51 -7.03
N GLU A 94 -8.33 -22.39 -7.99
CA GLU A 94 -7.31 -23.05 -8.80
C GLU A 94 -6.46 -22.02 -9.58
N GLY A 95 -5.18 -22.33 -9.75
CA GLY A 95 -4.23 -21.47 -10.47
C GLY A 95 -3.58 -20.37 -9.62
N ILE A 96 -3.94 -20.20 -8.35
CA ILE A 96 -3.29 -19.25 -7.44
C ILE A 96 -2.36 -19.99 -6.48
N GLU A 97 -1.07 -19.60 -6.53
CA GLU A 97 -0.06 -20.05 -5.56
C GLU A 97 0.51 -18.86 -4.83
N VAL A 98 0.54 -18.90 -3.48
CA VAL A 98 1.12 -17.86 -2.63
C VAL A 98 2.38 -18.39 -1.98
N LYS A 99 3.52 -17.69 -2.20
CA LYS A 99 4.81 -18.03 -1.58
C LYS A 99 5.26 -16.93 -0.64
N PRO A 100 5.73 -17.27 0.58
CA PRO A 100 6.20 -16.30 1.55
C PRO A 100 7.50 -15.63 1.07
N ILE A 101 7.63 -14.34 1.40
CA ILE A 101 8.89 -13.62 1.35
C ILE A 101 9.26 -13.31 2.80
N ILE A 102 10.36 -13.89 3.28
CA ILE A 102 10.88 -13.60 4.61
C ILE A 102 11.71 -12.32 4.53
N THR A 103 11.29 -11.30 5.26
CA THR A 103 11.97 -10.01 5.28
C THR A 103 13.26 -10.06 6.11
N LEU A 104 14.11 -9.03 5.99
CA LEU A 104 15.36 -8.92 6.76
C LEU A 104 15.14 -9.04 8.28
N GLY A 105 14.00 -8.58 8.78
CA GLY A 105 13.61 -8.71 10.21
C GLY A 105 13.07 -10.10 10.60
N GLY A 106 13.10 -11.09 9.72
CA GLY A 106 12.59 -12.45 9.96
C GLY A 106 11.06 -12.58 9.87
N ALA A 107 10.34 -11.50 9.59
CA ALA A 107 8.87 -11.52 9.52
C ALA A 107 8.36 -12.04 8.18
N HIS A 108 7.22 -12.76 8.22
CA HIS A 108 6.43 -13.13 7.05
C HIS A 108 5.18 -12.25 6.98
N SER A 109 5.26 -11.15 6.25
CA SER A 109 4.12 -10.25 6.00
C SER A 109 3.84 -10.04 4.53
N VAL A 110 4.81 -10.26 3.66
CA VAL A 110 4.73 -10.05 2.22
C VAL A 110 4.96 -11.35 1.46
N ASN A 111 4.40 -11.41 0.26
CA ASN A 111 4.35 -12.66 -0.52
C ASN A 111 4.62 -12.40 -2.00
N MET A 112 5.00 -13.47 -2.70
CA MET A 112 4.79 -13.63 -4.13
C MET A 112 3.44 -14.32 -4.36
N VAL A 113 2.70 -13.86 -5.36
CA VAL A 113 1.44 -14.46 -5.80
C VAL A 113 1.58 -14.83 -7.27
N TYR A 114 1.53 -16.12 -7.55
CA TYR A 114 1.58 -16.65 -8.92
C TYR A 114 0.15 -16.90 -9.38
N LEU A 115 -0.14 -16.45 -10.59
CA LEU A 115 -1.43 -16.59 -11.26
C LEU A 115 -1.21 -17.39 -12.54
N THR A 116 -1.82 -18.56 -12.63
CA THR A 116 -1.71 -19.46 -13.78
C THR A 116 -3.10 -19.88 -14.22
N ASP A 117 -3.54 -19.40 -15.39
CA ASP A 117 -4.85 -19.65 -15.98
C ASP A 117 -6.03 -19.38 -15.03
N VAL A 118 -5.87 -18.37 -14.19
CA VAL A 118 -6.87 -17.97 -13.18
C VAL A 118 -8.08 -17.37 -13.87
N LYS A 119 -9.26 -17.98 -13.67
CA LYS A 119 -10.52 -17.53 -14.28
C LYS A 119 -11.18 -16.47 -13.40
N VAL A 120 -11.41 -15.30 -13.95
CA VAL A 120 -12.01 -14.15 -13.25
C VAL A 120 -13.24 -13.67 -14.00
N PRO A 121 -14.44 -13.81 -13.44
CA PRO A 121 -15.68 -13.37 -14.09
C PRO A 121 -15.63 -11.89 -14.47
N VAL A 122 -16.24 -11.51 -15.59
CA VAL A 122 -16.23 -10.13 -16.09
C VAL A 122 -16.90 -9.14 -15.13
N GLU A 123 -17.87 -9.60 -14.34
CA GLU A 123 -18.50 -8.79 -13.30
C GLU A 123 -17.56 -8.40 -12.16
N ASN A 124 -16.41 -9.05 -12.04
CA ASN A 124 -15.35 -8.71 -11.08
C ASN A 124 -14.39 -7.64 -11.63
N ARG A 125 -14.61 -7.11 -12.84
CA ARG A 125 -13.88 -5.95 -13.35
C ARG A 125 -14.41 -4.66 -12.74
N VAL A 126 -13.53 -3.87 -12.16
CA VAL A 126 -13.87 -2.55 -11.63
C VAL A 126 -13.73 -1.50 -12.73
N GLY A 127 -14.82 -0.80 -13.00
CA GLY A 127 -14.88 0.25 -14.01
C GLY A 127 -14.70 -0.27 -15.45
N GLU A 128 -14.12 0.55 -16.30
CA GLU A 128 -13.94 0.24 -17.72
C GLU A 128 -12.62 -0.53 -17.96
N GLU A 129 -12.64 -1.42 -18.95
CA GLU A 129 -11.44 -2.11 -19.41
C GLU A 129 -10.40 -1.12 -19.93
N GLY A 130 -9.14 -1.34 -19.61
CA GLY A 130 -8.04 -0.49 -20.04
C GLY A 130 -7.92 0.85 -19.29
N LYS A 131 -8.81 1.18 -18.32
CA LYS A 131 -8.84 2.48 -17.63
C LYS A 131 -8.34 2.44 -16.18
N ALA A 132 -7.86 1.30 -15.71
CA ALA A 132 -7.45 1.11 -14.32
C ALA A 132 -6.28 1.98 -13.86
N TRP A 133 -5.49 2.53 -14.78
CA TRP A 133 -4.41 3.45 -14.41
C TRP A 133 -4.91 4.68 -13.64
N THR A 134 -6.05 5.22 -14.04
CA THR A 134 -6.70 6.34 -13.33
C THR A 134 -7.16 5.92 -11.93
N TYR A 135 -7.73 4.72 -11.80
CA TYR A 135 -8.18 4.19 -10.51
C TYR A 135 -7.00 3.94 -9.56
N ALA A 136 -5.92 3.35 -10.08
CA ALA A 136 -4.69 3.11 -9.33
C ALA A 136 -4.04 4.42 -8.84
N LYS A 137 -3.98 5.46 -9.66
CA LYS A 137 -3.48 6.78 -9.25
C LYS A 137 -4.31 7.39 -8.12
N GLY A 138 -5.64 7.31 -8.23
CA GLY A 138 -6.54 7.79 -7.18
C GLY A 138 -6.32 7.06 -5.86
N LEU A 139 -6.22 5.72 -5.88
CA LEU A 139 -5.95 4.92 -4.68
C LEU A 139 -4.59 5.29 -4.05
N LEU A 140 -3.53 5.31 -4.86
CA LEU A 140 -2.18 5.65 -4.38
C LEU A 140 -2.08 7.07 -3.82
N ALA A 141 -2.85 8.03 -4.34
CA ALA A 141 -2.92 9.36 -3.78
C ALA A 141 -3.53 9.36 -2.36
N HIS A 142 -4.61 8.61 -2.15
CA HIS A 142 -5.25 8.49 -0.84
C HIS A 142 -4.43 7.68 0.16
N GLU A 143 -3.74 6.63 -0.28
CA GLU A 143 -2.89 5.79 0.56
C GLU A 143 -1.76 6.60 1.23
N ARG A 144 -1.23 7.60 0.54
CA ARG A 144 -0.12 8.44 1.02
C ARG A 144 -0.46 9.26 2.26
N THR A 145 -1.71 9.59 2.52
CA THR A 145 -2.12 10.40 3.67
C THR A 145 -1.91 9.72 5.01
N GLY A 146 -1.77 8.38 5.07
CA GLY A 146 -1.54 7.62 6.30
C GLY A 146 -0.11 7.10 6.49
N LEU A 147 0.81 7.34 5.52
CA LEU A 147 2.14 6.74 5.53
C LEU A 147 3.10 7.33 6.56
N ALA A 148 2.93 8.59 6.95
CA ALA A 148 3.82 9.29 7.89
C ALA A 148 3.83 8.63 9.29
N GLY A 149 2.77 7.93 9.67
CA GLY A 149 2.70 7.15 10.92
C GLY A 149 2.90 8.00 12.18
N ILE A 150 2.53 9.28 12.16
CA ILE A 150 2.80 10.27 13.21
C ILE A 150 2.34 9.79 14.58
N SER A 151 1.11 9.27 14.69
CA SER A 151 0.58 8.79 15.96
C SER A 151 1.45 7.70 16.60
N ARG A 152 2.01 6.79 15.79
CA ARG A 152 2.93 5.76 16.28
C ARG A 152 4.26 6.34 16.73
N SER A 153 4.76 7.34 16.02
CA SER A 153 6.01 8.03 16.33
C SER A 153 5.89 8.85 17.62
N LEU A 154 4.77 9.54 17.84
CA LEU A 154 4.48 10.25 19.10
C LEU A 154 4.43 9.29 20.29
N VAL A 155 3.77 8.15 20.16
CA VAL A 155 3.75 7.11 21.21
C VAL A 155 5.16 6.55 21.47
N ALA A 156 5.96 6.34 20.41
CA ALA A 156 7.34 5.87 20.54
C ALA A 156 8.23 6.90 21.26
N LEU A 157 8.08 8.18 20.93
CA LEU A 157 8.80 9.27 21.59
C LEU A 157 8.48 9.38 23.08
N GLU A 158 7.21 9.26 23.45
CA GLU A 158 6.78 9.24 24.85
C GLU A 158 7.35 8.03 25.62
N LYS A 159 7.37 6.85 24.99
CA LYS A 159 8.04 5.66 25.56
C LYS A 159 9.54 5.90 25.75
N LEU A 160 10.19 6.51 24.75
CA LEU A 160 11.62 6.84 24.82
C LEU A 160 11.92 7.78 25.97
N ARG A 161 11.11 8.83 26.18
CA ARG A 161 11.22 9.73 27.32
C ARG A 161 11.12 8.99 28.65
N LYS A 162 10.11 8.16 28.83
CA LYS A 162 9.92 7.38 30.05
C LYS A 162 11.12 6.47 30.34
N GLN A 163 11.60 5.76 29.33
CA GLN A 163 12.78 4.90 29.44
C GLN A 163 14.04 5.71 29.79
N ALA A 164 14.27 6.83 29.11
CA ALA A 164 15.43 7.68 29.37
C ALA A 164 15.44 8.24 30.81
N GLY A 165 14.27 8.50 31.40
CA GLY A 165 14.14 8.89 32.78
C GLY A 165 14.53 7.79 33.78
N THR A 166 14.52 6.52 33.40
CA THR A 166 14.91 5.37 34.24
C THR A 166 16.38 4.94 34.05
N VAL A 167 17.02 5.40 32.98
CA VAL A 167 18.44 5.05 32.69
C VAL A 167 19.36 5.99 33.48
N THR A 168 20.12 5.46 34.41
CA THR A 168 21.09 6.22 35.22
C THR A 168 22.33 6.57 34.37
N ARG A 169 22.75 7.83 34.42
CA ARG A 169 23.99 8.33 33.82
C ARG A 169 24.66 9.33 34.77
N GLY A 170 25.79 8.93 35.36
CA GLY A 170 26.44 9.73 36.41
C GLY A 170 25.55 9.82 37.65
N ASN A 171 25.29 11.05 38.11
CA ASN A 171 24.45 11.31 39.28
C ASN A 171 22.97 11.59 38.97
N GLY A 172 22.57 11.41 37.74
CA GLY A 172 21.21 11.68 37.25
C GLY A 172 20.71 10.64 36.27
N SER A 173 19.61 10.98 35.58
CA SER A 173 19.05 10.19 34.49
C SER A 173 19.65 10.59 33.14
N LEU A 174 19.40 9.79 32.09
CA LEU A 174 19.77 10.13 30.74
C LEU A 174 19.11 11.44 30.26
N LEU A 175 17.93 11.80 30.78
CA LEU A 175 17.27 13.06 30.52
C LEU A 175 18.01 14.29 31.05
N ASP A 176 18.92 14.13 31.99
CA ASP A 176 19.74 15.21 32.54
C ASP A 176 20.98 15.50 31.70
N ASP A 177 21.31 14.62 30.72
CA ASP A 177 22.40 14.82 29.77
C ASP A 177 22.01 15.86 28.69
N PRO A 178 22.73 16.99 28.58
CA PRO A 178 22.40 18.05 27.63
C PRO A 178 22.42 17.59 26.17
N SER A 179 23.33 16.69 25.80
CA SER A 179 23.45 16.16 24.43
C SER A 179 22.25 15.28 24.07
N TYR A 180 21.80 14.46 25.02
CA TYR A 180 20.61 13.63 24.83
C TYR A 180 19.34 14.49 24.72
N ARG A 181 19.20 15.49 25.59
CA ARG A 181 18.08 16.44 25.55
C ARG A 181 18.00 17.20 24.22
N SER A 182 19.15 17.64 23.68
CA SER A 182 19.19 18.31 22.38
C SER A 182 18.64 17.40 21.26
N LYS A 183 19.13 16.16 21.20
CA LYS A 183 18.65 15.20 20.20
C LYS A 183 17.16 14.88 20.36
N LEU A 184 16.68 14.79 21.59
CA LEU A 184 15.26 14.54 21.85
C LEU A 184 14.41 15.72 21.38
N ALA A 185 14.87 16.96 21.63
CA ALA A 185 14.19 18.17 21.18
C ALA A 185 14.18 18.30 19.64
N GLU A 186 15.28 17.93 18.96
CA GLU A 186 15.33 17.87 17.51
C GLU A 186 14.27 16.92 16.94
N LEU A 187 14.17 15.70 17.50
CA LEU A 187 13.13 14.73 17.09
C LEU A 187 11.71 15.25 17.33
N GLU A 188 11.49 16.00 18.39
CA GLU A 188 10.18 16.61 18.67
C GLU A 188 9.82 17.67 17.64
N VAL A 189 10.76 18.53 17.29
CA VAL A 189 10.55 19.57 16.26
C VAL A 189 10.24 18.92 14.92
N ASP A 190 10.98 17.89 14.51
CA ASP A 190 10.75 17.15 13.27
C ASP A 190 9.38 16.47 13.24
N LEU A 191 8.99 15.84 14.36
CA LEU A 191 7.66 15.23 14.48
C LEU A 191 6.54 16.27 14.41
N MET A 192 6.68 17.40 15.07
CA MET A 192 5.70 18.49 15.00
C MET A 192 5.57 19.02 13.57
N ALA A 193 6.68 19.25 12.87
CA ALA A 193 6.68 19.71 11.48
C ALA A 193 5.95 18.70 10.55
N THR A 194 6.18 17.40 10.77
CA THR A 194 5.54 16.33 10.01
C THR A 194 4.04 16.23 10.34
N GLU A 195 3.66 16.36 11.61
CA GLU A 195 2.26 16.38 12.07
C GLU A 195 1.48 17.52 11.43
N PHE A 196 2.00 18.74 11.46
CA PHE A 196 1.36 19.88 10.80
C PHE A 196 1.24 19.69 9.29
N THR A 197 2.21 19.04 8.66
CA THR A 197 2.16 18.72 7.22
C THR A 197 1.05 17.71 6.92
N GLU A 198 0.89 16.67 7.75
CA GLU A 198 -0.20 15.70 7.64
C GLU A 198 -1.57 16.37 7.84
N LEU A 199 -1.71 17.16 8.90
CA LEU A 199 -2.96 17.90 9.19
C LEU A 199 -3.35 18.86 8.06
N ARG A 200 -2.39 19.57 7.47
CA ARG A 200 -2.64 20.44 6.29
C ARG A 200 -3.11 19.64 5.09
N SER A 201 -2.52 18.46 4.86
CA SER A 201 -2.92 17.59 3.75
C SER A 201 -4.32 17.02 3.95
N LEU A 202 -4.66 16.63 5.18
CA LEU A 202 -6.02 16.19 5.54
C LEU A 202 -7.05 17.31 5.40
N ALA A 203 -6.73 18.52 5.86
CA ALA A 203 -7.61 19.69 5.71
C ALA A 203 -7.82 20.04 4.21
N SER A 204 -6.78 19.95 3.40
CA SER A 204 -6.86 20.14 1.95
C SER A 204 -7.75 19.09 1.28
N ALA A 205 -7.59 17.82 1.65
CA ALA A 205 -8.43 16.74 1.16
C ALA A 205 -9.91 16.90 1.58
N ALA A 206 -10.16 17.35 2.82
CA ALA A 206 -11.50 17.64 3.31
C ALA A 206 -12.19 18.79 2.53
N SER A 207 -11.42 19.71 1.96
CA SER A 207 -11.93 20.78 1.08
C SER A 207 -12.05 20.36 -0.40
N GLY A 208 -11.82 19.08 -0.73
CA GLY A 208 -11.97 18.53 -2.07
C GLY A 208 -10.70 18.61 -2.94
N ALA A 209 -9.57 19.03 -2.40
CA ALA A 209 -8.31 19.02 -3.13
C ALA A 209 -7.67 17.60 -3.11
N GLU A 210 -7.04 17.22 -4.21
CA GLU A 210 -6.29 15.96 -4.26
C GLU A 210 -5.04 16.03 -3.34
N PRO A 211 -4.76 14.98 -2.55
CA PRO A 211 -3.55 14.91 -1.74
C PRO A 211 -2.29 14.96 -2.62
N GLY A 212 -1.43 15.92 -2.37
CA GLY A 212 -0.15 16.04 -3.08
C GLY A 212 0.91 15.03 -2.58
N PRO A 213 2.05 14.91 -3.27
CA PRO A 213 3.13 14.00 -2.89
C PRO A 213 3.93 14.45 -1.66
N CYS A 214 3.62 15.58 -1.07
CA CYS A 214 4.44 16.24 -0.03
C CYS A 214 4.73 15.37 1.20
N LEU A 215 3.80 14.50 1.61
CA LEU A 215 4.00 13.62 2.77
C LEU A 215 5.10 12.56 2.58
N LEU A 216 5.43 12.22 1.34
CA LEU A 216 6.53 11.30 1.04
C LEU A 216 7.90 11.94 1.18
N TYR A 217 8.00 13.28 1.05
CA TYR A 217 9.26 14.01 1.09
C TYR A 217 9.60 14.59 2.46
N THR A 218 8.69 14.52 3.43
CA THR A 218 8.88 15.06 4.77
C THR A 218 9.51 14.08 5.75
N SER A 219 9.56 12.78 5.40
CA SER A 219 10.29 11.78 6.18
C SER A 219 11.64 11.51 5.52
N PRO A 220 12.77 11.75 6.19
CA PRO A 220 14.10 11.45 5.63
C PRO A 220 14.21 9.96 5.34
N SER A 221 14.46 9.61 4.08
CA SER A 221 14.77 8.24 3.69
C SER A 221 16.14 7.86 4.23
N PRO A 222 16.38 6.61 4.64
CA PRO A 222 17.73 6.12 4.95
C PRO A 222 18.75 6.35 3.83
N ARG A 223 18.30 6.60 2.59
CA ARG A 223 19.15 6.96 1.46
C ARG A 223 19.60 8.42 1.47
N ASP A 224 18.85 9.30 2.17
CA ASP A 224 19.15 10.73 2.23
C ASP A 224 20.17 11.06 3.32
N VAL A 225 20.52 10.10 4.17
CA VAL A 225 21.46 10.21 5.31
C VAL A 225 22.84 9.59 5.00
N SER A 226 23.06 9.10 3.78
CA SER A 226 24.34 8.53 3.35
C SER A 226 25.21 9.59 2.67
N THR A 227 25.75 10.50 3.46
CA THR A 227 26.93 11.33 3.13
C THR A 227 27.95 11.27 4.25
#